data_fa73b1c28cdcea194cd99bfe8083bb26
#
_entry.id   fa73b1c28cdcea194cd99bfe8083bb26
#
_cell.length_a   1.000
_cell.length_b   1.000
_cell.length_c   1.000
_cell.angle_alpha   90.00
_cell.angle_beta   90.00
_cell.angle_gamma   90.00
#
_symmetry.space_group_name_H-M   'P 1'
#
loop_
_entity.id
_entity.type
_entity.pdbx_description
1 polymer ?
#
loop_
_entity_poly.entity_id
_entity_poly.type
_entity_poly.pdbx_seq_one_letter_code
_entity_poly.pdbx_strand_id
1 'polypeptide(L)'
;MPASDAKQFVISREFDAPRPLVFSCLTSVEHLRHWWGPKGITIVRSTMDLKAGGIYHYGMQSPDGSIMWGRMVFREIVAPERIVFINAFSDENGGLTRAPFFDGKWPLEMLSVFTFDEIAPSRTRFTVTWSPLDASDEERAVFAANFASMNGGWSGTLEKLQDYIATLNGRS
;
A
#
# COMPACT_ATOMS: atom_id res chain seq x y z
N MET A 1 28.25 -3.28 -5.35
CA MET A 1 27.65 -4.16 -4.47
C MET A 1 26.19 -4.35 -4.76
N PRO A 2 25.83 -5.51 -4.61
CA PRO A 2 24.53 -5.89 -5.05
C PRO A 2 23.41 -5.21 -4.28
N ALA A 3 22.32 -5.05 -4.99
CA ALA A 3 21.10 -4.54 -4.43
C ALA A 3 20.60 -5.43 -3.28
N SER A 4 21.12 -6.64 -3.17
CA SER A 4 20.74 -7.54 -2.09
C SER A 4 21.04 -7.00 -0.70
N ASP A 5 21.92 -6.01 -0.61
CA ASP A 5 22.23 -5.39 0.68
C ASP A 5 21.21 -4.32 1.06
N ALA A 6 20.35 -3.92 0.13
CA ALA A 6 19.34 -2.93 0.41
C ALA A 6 18.29 -3.53 1.34
N LYS A 7 17.99 -2.81 2.42
CA LYS A 7 16.97 -3.27 3.35
C LYS A 7 15.59 -3.05 2.77
N GLN A 8 14.75 -4.05 2.93
CA GLN A 8 13.36 -4.00 2.50
C GLN A 8 12.46 -4.15 3.70
N PHE A 9 11.33 -3.47 3.68
CA PHE A 9 10.29 -3.68 4.66
C PHE A 9 9.36 -4.76 4.10
N VAL A 10 9.10 -5.81 4.89
CA VAL A 10 8.21 -6.90 4.48
C VAL A 10 7.21 -7.17 5.59
N ILE A 11 5.94 -7.25 5.22
CA ILE A 11 4.89 -7.65 6.15
C ILE A 11 3.90 -8.54 5.41
N SER A 12 3.40 -9.56 6.10
CA SER A 12 2.40 -10.43 5.51
C SER A 12 1.31 -10.75 6.51
N ARG A 13 0.13 -11.14 5.99
CA ARG A 13 -0.99 -11.58 6.81
C ARG A 13 -1.83 -12.54 6.00
N GLU A 14 -2.41 -13.53 6.68
CA GLU A 14 -3.32 -14.47 6.07
C GLU A 14 -4.76 -14.03 6.29
N PHE A 15 -5.56 -14.16 5.24
CA PHE A 15 -6.98 -13.80 5.29
C PHE A 15 -7.84 -15.01 4.96
N ASP A 16 -8.97 -15.12 5.64
CA ASP A 16 -9.94 -16.20 5.41
C ASP A 16 -10.83 -15.82 4.23
N ALA A 17 -10.25 -15.83 3.04
CA ALA A 17 -10.93 -15.46 1.81
C ALA A 17 -10.17 -16.02 0.60
N PRO A 18 -10.88 -16.31 -0.50
CA PRO A 18 -10.23 -16.75 -1.73
C PRO A 18 -9.34 -15.66 -2.32
N ARG A 19 -8.28 -16.07 -2.99
CA ARG A 19 -7.32 -15.15 -3.59
C ARG A 19 -7.96 -14.09 -4.51
N PRO A 20 -8.92 -14.44 -5.40
CA PRO A 20 -9.55 -13.41 -6.22
C PRO A 20 -10.26 -12.32 -5.42
N LEU A 21 -10.88 -12.68 -4.29
CA LEU A 21 -11.55 -11.70 -3.45
C LEU A 21 -10.54 -10.76 -2.80
N VAL A 22 -9.46 -11.31 -2.22
CA VAL A 22 -8.42 -10.48 -1.61
C VAL A 22 -7.80 -9.57 -2.66
N PHE A 23 -7.51 -10.10 -3.84
CA PHE A 23 -6.97 -9.31 -4.95
C PHE A 23 -7.92 -8.16 -5.31
N SER A 24 -9.22 -8.42 -5.40
CA SER A 24 -10.19 -7.39 -5.75
C SER A 24 -10.25 -6.28 -4.71
N CYS A 25 -10.02 -6.60 -3.44
CA CYS A 25 -10.00 -5.60 -2.37
C CYS A 25 -8.85 -4.60 -2.55
N LEU A 26 -7.79 -4.99 -3.25
CA LEU A 26 -6.63 -4.16 -3.53
C LEU A 26 -6.69 -3.46 -4.88
N THR A 27 -7.66 -3.79 -5.73
CA THR A 27 -7.69 -3.31 -7.11
C THR A 27 -8.98 -2.61 -7.49
N SER A 28 -9.80 -2.27 -6.51
CA SER A 28 -11.07 -1.57 -6.74
C SER A 28 -11.15 -0.37 -5.80
N VAL A 29 -11.42 0.83 -6.36
CA VAL A 29 -11.60 2.02 -5.52
C VAL A 29 -12.80 1.86 -4.59
N GLU A 30 -13.82 1.11 -5.02
CA GLU A 30 -14.99 0.86 -4.18
C GLU A 30 -14.62 0.08 -2.93
N HIS A 31 -13.72 -0.89 -3.07
CA HIS A 31 -13.25 -1.65 -1.92
C HIS A 31 -12.22 -0.86 -1.11
N LEU A 32 -11.24 -0.26 -1.78
CA LEU A 32 -10.14 0.43 -1.12
C LEU A 32 -10.61 1.56 -0.20
N ARG A 33 -11.65 2.26 -0.58
CA ARG A 33 -12.15 3.38 0.24
C ARG A 33 -12.65 2.93 1.62
N HIS A 34 -12.93 1.64 1.80
CA HIS A 34 -13.41 1.13 3.07
C HIS A 34 -12.29 0.77 4.05
N TRP A 35 -11.10 0.53 3.54
CA TRP A 35 -10.04 0.01 4.43
C TRP A 35 -8.65 0.59 4.19
N TRP A 36 -8.40 1.25 3.06
CA TRP A 36 -7.06 1.74 2.74
C TRP A 36 -6.61 2.82 3.73
N GLY A 37 -5.31 2.79 4.10
CA GLY A 37 -4.72 3.74 5.02
C GLY A 37 -4.75 3.28 6.47
N PRO A 38 -3.93 3.89 7.32
CA PRO A 38 -3.87 3.53 8.75
C PRO A 38 -5.19 3.76 9.46
N LYS A 39 -5.32 3.20 10.66
CA LYS A 39 -6.52 3.41 11.48
C LYS A 39 -6.75 4.89 11.73
N GLY A 40 -8.01 5.29 11.68
CA GLY A 40 -8.40 6.69 11.86
C GLY A 40 -8.40 7.51 10.57
N ILE A 41 -7.91 6.94 9.49
CA ILE A 41 -7.84 7.62 8.19
C ILE A 41 -9.06 7.24 7.34
N THR A 42 -9.62 8.24 6.66
CA THR A 42 -10.74 8.04 5.73
C THR A 42 -10.29 8.41 4.32
N ILE A 43 -10.62 7.60 3.34
CA ILE A 43 -10.35 7.94 1.93
C ILE A 43 -11.48 8.84 1.46
N VAL A 44 -11.15 10.07 1.08
CA VAL A 44 -12.16 11.08 0.72
C VAL A 44 -12.27 11.30 -0.78
N ARG A 45 -11.23 11.01 -1.54
CA ARG A 45 -11.25 11.10 -2.99
C ARG A 45 -10.25 10.10 -3.54
N SER A 46 -10.67 9.33 -4.53
CA SER A 46 -9.77 8.38 -5.16
C SER A 46 -10.16 8.09 -6.59
N THR A 47 -9.17 7.89 -7.42
CA THR A 47 -9.34 7.47 -8.82
C THR A 47 -8.33 6.41 -9.12
N MET A 48 -8.67 5.49 -9.99
CA MET A 48 -7.77 4.41 -10.37
C MET A 48 -7.90 4.08 -11.85
N ASP A 49 -6.74 3.94 -12.49
CA ASP A 49 -6.64 3.40 -13.83
C ASP A 49 -5.81 2.13 -13.70
N LEU A 50 -6.46 0.98 -13.61
CA LEU A 50 -5.82 -0.28 -13.27
C LEU A 50 -5.22 -0.93 -14.52
N LYS A 51 -4.02 -0.50 -14.86
CA LYS A 51 -3.23 -1.06 -15.96
C LYS A 51 -1.78 -0.64 -15.78
N ALA A 52 -0.86 -1.33 -16.46
CA ALA A 52 0.54 -0.91 -16.45
C ALA A 52 0.63 0.53 -16.94
N GLY A 53 1.29 1.38 -16.18
CA GLY A 53 1.38 2.82 -16.44
C GLY A 53 0.23 3.64 -15.88
N GLY A 54 -0.85 3.01 -15.42
CA GLY A 54 -1.98 3.71 -14.81
C GLY A 54 -1.68 4.12 -13.38
N ILE A 55 -2.52 4.97 -12.83
CA ILE A 55 -2.29 5.58 -11.51
C ILE A 55 -3.51 5.39 -10.61
N TYR A 56 -3.26 5.00 -9.37
CA TYR A 56 -4.22 5.11 -8.27
C TYR A 56 -3.83 6.35 -7.47
N HIS A 57 -4.72 7.34 -7.42
CA HIS A 57 -4.51 8.58 -6.69
C HIS A 57 -5.58 8.71 -5.63
N TYR A 58 -5.20 9.06 -4.41
CA TYR A 58 -6.14 9.05 -3.29
C TYR A 58 -5.78 10.11 -2.25
N GLY A 59 -6.82 10.61 -1.59
CA GLY A 59 -6.68 11.54 -0.47
C GLY A 59 -7.07 10.86 0.84
N MET A 60 -6.19 10.93 1.82
CA MET A 60 -6.38 10.35 3.15
C MET A 60 -6.66 11.48 4.14
N GLN A 61 -7.84 11.48 4.71
CA GLN A 61 -8.23 12.50 5.66
C GLN A 61 -8.05 12.01 7.09
N SER A 62 -7.37 12.83 7.88
CA SER A 62 -7.18 12.57 9.31
C SER A 62 -8.37 13.12 10.11
N PRO A 63 -8.55 12.68 11.38
CA PRO A 63 -9.65 13.18 12.20
C PRO A 63 -9.69 14.69 12.36
N ASP A 64 -8.55 15.38 12.24
CA ASP A 64 -8.50 16.84 12.33
C ASP A 64 -8.90 17.54 11.03
N GLY A 65 -9.27 16.78 10.00
CA GLY A 65 -9.69 17.31 8.71
C GLY A 65 -8.59 17.49 7.68
N SER A 66 -7.32 17.36 8.07
CA SER A 66 -6.22 17.50 7.12
C SER A 66 -6.20 16.31 6.15
N ILE A 67 -5.78 16.57 4.92
CA ILE A 67 -5.76 15.56 3.87
C ILE A 67 -4.32 15.37 3.38
N MET A 68 -3.89 14.12 3.35
CA MET A 68 -2.59 13.74 2.81
C MET A 68 -2.83 12.95 1.52
N TRP A 69 -2.18 13.36 0.44
CA TRP A 69 -2.40 12.71 -0.86
C TRP A 69 -1.30 11.69 -1.14
N GLY A 70 -1.69 10.62 -1.80
CA GLY A 70 -0.75 9.59 -2.22
C GLY A 70 -1.07 9.10 -3.62
N ARG A 71 -0.08 8.47 -4.23
CA ARG A 71 -0.25 7.91 -5.56
C ARG A 71 0.51 6.61 -5.71
N MET A 72 0.00 5.75 -6.57
CA MET A 72 0.65 4.51 -6.99
C MET A 72 0.67 4.50 -8.51
N VAL A 73 1.85 4.32 -9.11
CA VAL A 73 1.96 4.13 -10.55
C VAL A 73 2.19 2.65 -10.79
N PHE A 74 1.25 1.98 -11.43
CA PHE A 74 1.33 0.54 -11.63
C PHE A 74 2.38 0.21 -12.68
N ARG A 75 3.22 -0.76 -12.40
CA ARG A 75 4.23 -1.28 -13.33
C ARG A 75 3.82 -2.64 -13.88
N GLU A 76 3.23 -3.49 -13.02
CA GLU A 76 2.87 -4.83 -13.42
C GLU A 76 1.64 -5.26 -12.65
N ILE A 77 0.70 -5.87 -13.35
CA ILE A 77 -0.50 -6.42 -12.73
C ILE A 77 -0.69 -7.82 -13.28
N VAL A 78 -0.53 -8.82 -12.41
CA VAL A 78 -0.71 -10.23 -12.76
C VAL A 78 -1.84 -10.75 -11.87
N ALA A 79 -3.07 -10.66 -12.35
CA ALA A 79 -4.24 -11.05 -11.57
C ALA A 79 -4.33 -12.57 -11.49
N PRO A 80 -4.65 -13.14 -10.35
CA PRO A 80 -4.83 -12.52 -9.04
C PRO A 80 -3.61 -12.68 -8.13
N GLU A 81 -2.38 -12.67 -8.69
CA GLU A 81 -1.17 -13.12 -8.01
C GLU A 81 -0.26 -12.01 -7.53
N ARG A 82 -0.14 -10.92 -8.30
CA ARG A 82 0.90 -9.93 -8.00
C ARG A 82 0.59 -8.57 -8.59
N ILE A 83 0.95 -7.53 -7.85
CA ILE A 83 0.92 -6.14 -8.32
C ILE A 83 2.27 -5.52 -7.97
N VAL A 84 2.91 -4.88 -8.95
CA VAL A 84 4.14 -4.11 -8.74
C VAL A 84 3.82 -2.66 -9.06
N PHE A 85 4.16 -1.75 -8.16
CA PHE A 85 3.87 -0.34 -8.37
C PHE A 85 4.90 0.53 -7.66
N ILE A 86 4.93 1.80 -8.05
CA ILE A 86 5.74 2.81 -7.40
C ILE A 86 4.79 3.72 -6.64
N ASN A 87 4.96 3.80 -5.31
CA ASN A 87 4.13 4.67 -4.50
C ASN A 87 4.92 5.86 -3.99
N ALA A 88 4.21 6.96 -3.78
CA ALA A 88 4.80 8.20 -3.32
C ALA A 88 3.72 9.08 -2.73
N PHE A 89 4.14 10.09 -1.98
CA PHE A 89 3.25 11.18 -1.62
C PHE A 89 2.99 12.04 -2.84
N SER A 90 1.82 12.65 -2.89
CA SER A 90 1.45 13.49 -4.01
C SER A 90 0.75 14.74 -3.54
N ASP A 91 0.55 15.68 -4.47
CA ASP A 91 -0.33 16.81 -4.22
C ASP A 91 -1.75 16.42 -4.61
N GLU A 92 -2.66 17.36 -4.46
CA GLU A 92 -4.08 17.17 -4.75
C GLU A 92 -4.34 16.78 -6.21
N ASN A 93 -3.44 17.16 -7.10
CA ASN A 93 -3.58 16.92 -8.54
C ASN A 93 -2.82 15.68 -9.01
N GLY A 94 -2.22 14.93 -8.08
CA GLY A 94 -1.47 13.72 -8.42
C GLY A 94 0.00 13.95 -8.73
N GLY A 95 0.50 15.17 -8.54
CA GLY A 95 1.91 15.47 -8.75
C GLY A 95 2.78 14.90 -7.65
N LEU A 96 4.01 14.55 -8.01
CA LEU A 96 4.95 13.94 -7.07
C LEU A 96 5.45 14.97 -6.06
N THR A 97 5.36 14.63 -4.76
CA THR A 97 5.84 15.51 -3.68
C THR A 97 6.65 14.71 -2.67
N ARG A 98 7.42 15.45 -1.87
CA ARG A 98 8.12 14.86 -0.73
C ARG A 98 7.17 14.63 0.43
N ALA A 99 7.47 13.63 1.26
CA ALA A 99 6.72 13.42 2.50
C ALA A 99 6.84 14.67 3.39
N PRO A 100 5.78 15.05 4.10
CA PRO A 100 5.78 16.24 4.94
C PRO A 100 6.44 16.02 6.32
N PHE A 101 7.28 14.99 6.44
CA PHE A 101 7.96 14.66 7.69
C PHE A 101 9.40 14.20 7.37
N PHE A 102 10.19 13.93 8.41
CA PHE A 102 11.60 13.55 8.30
C PHE A 102 12.45 14.58 7.56
N ASP A 103 12.08 15.86 7.64
CA ASP A 103 12.83 16.96 7.00
C ASP A 103 13.08 16.71 5.50
N GLY A 104 12.12 16.07 4.84
CA GLY A 104 12.23 15.76 3.42
C GLY A 104 13.18 14.63 3.10
N LYS A 105 13.62 13.88 4.09
CA LYS A 105 14.59 12.78 3.92
C LYS A 105 13.96 11.42 3.77
N TRP A 106 12.66 11.36 3.70
CA TRP A 106 11.96 10.12 3.34
C TRP A 106 12.14 9.91 1.83
N PRO A 107 12.35 8.67 1.38
CA PRO A 107 12.50 8.42 -0.06
C PRO A 107 11.35 9.03 -0.85
N LEU A 108 11.68 9.69 -1.95
CA LEU A 108 10.65 10.31 -2.79
C LEU A 108 9.72 9.27 -3.37
N GLU A 109 10.27 8.15 -3.82
CA GLU A 109 9.49 7.06 -4.40
C GLU A 109 9.89 5.73 -3.78
N MET A 110 8.92 4.83 -3.72
CA MET A 110 9.12 3.49 -3.18
C MET A 110 8.67 2.47 -4.20
N LEU A 111 9.45 1.40 -4.35
CA LEU A 111 9.03 0.25 -5.13
C LEU A 111 8.25 -0.68 -4.20
N SER A 112 7.05 -1.02 -4.61
CA SER A 112 6.15 -1.84 -3.82
C SER A 112 5.74 -3.07 -4.59
N VAL A 113 5.71 -4.21 -3.90
CA VAL A 113 5.24 -5.47 -4.47
C VAL A 113 4.19 -6.03 -3.54
N PHE A 114 3.00 -6.27 -4.08
CA PHE A 114 1.94 -7.01 -3.39
C PHE A 114 1.89 -8.40 -4.01
N THR A 115 1.98 -9.43 -3.17
CA THR A 115 1.79 -10.81 -3.65
C THR A 115 0.63 -11.45 -2.91
N PHE A 116 -0.08 -12.32 -3.62
CA PHE A 116 -1.28 -12.99 -3.13
C PHE A 116 -1.07 -14.49 -3.34
N ASP A 117 -0.76 -15.20 -2.27
CA ASP A 117 -0.48 -16.64 -2.34
C ASP A 117 -1.67 -17.42 -1.85
N GLU A 118 -2.21 -18.31 -2.70
CA GLU A 118 -3.31 -19.16 -2.29
C GLU A 118 -2.74 -20.31 -1.46
N ILE A 119 -2.99 -20.27 -0.14
CA ILE A 119 -2.52 -21.34 0.76
C ILE A 119 -3.60 -22.40 0.99
N ALA A 120 -4.85 -22.06 0.69
CA ALA A 120 -5.98 -22.99 0.67
C ALA A 120 -7.08 -22.33 -0.17
N PRO A 121 -8.10 -23.08 -0.63
CA PRO A 121 -9.14 -22.49 -1.48
C PRO A 121 -9.82 -21.25 -0.91
N SER A 122 -9.91 -21.15 0.42
CA SER A 122 -10.53 -20.00 1.07
C SER A 122 -9.56 -19.30 2.01
N ARG A 123 -8.25 -19.38 1.72
CA ARG A 123 -7.25 -18.72 2.56
C ARG A 123 -6.10 -18.22 1.73
N THR A 124 -5.79 -16.96 1.89
CA THR A 124 -4.78 -16.26 1.08
C THR A 124 -3.77 -15.58 1.98
N ARG A 125 -2.48 -15.73 1.64
CA ARG A 125 -1.43 -14.93 2.28
C ARG A 125 -1.14 -13.73 1.40
N PHE A 126 -1.32 -12.54 1.97
CA PHE A 126 -1.00 -11.28 1.32
C PHE A 126 0.32 -10.76 1.89
N THR A 127 1.25 -10.43 1.02
CA THR A 127 2.57 -9.93 1.43
C THR A 127 2.83 -8.59 0.76
N VAL A 128 3.33 -7.63 1.56
CA VAL A 128 3.76 -6.32 1.09
C VAL A 128 5.28 -6.26 1.23
N THR A 129 5.95 -5.87 0.16
CA THR A 129 7.39 -5.63 0.17
C THR A 129 7.64 -4.21 -0.30
N TRP A 130 8.32 -3.40 0.52
CA TRP A 130 8.65 -2.01 0.20
C TRP A 130 10.15 -1.82 0.19
N SER A 131 10.65 -1.09 -0.79
CA SER A 131 12.06 -0.69 -0.86
C SER A 131 12.16 0.71 -1.47
N PRO A 132 13.12 1.54 -1.00
CA PRO A 132 13.34 2.85 -1.61
C PRO A 132 13.79 2.71 -3.06
N LEU A 133 13.29 3.58 -3.93
CA LEU A 133 13.64 3.59 -5.34
C LEU A 133 14.48 4.82 -5.63
N ASP A 134 15.66 4.60 -6.22
CA ASP A 134 16.57 5.69 -6.59
C ASP A 134 16.83 6.66 -5.45
N ALA A 135 17.01 6.12 -4.25
CA ALA A 135 17.13 6.93 -3.03
C ALA A 135 18.58 7.14 -2.68
N SER A 136 18.85 8.25 -1.97
CA SER A 136 20.17 8.54 -1.42
C SER A 136 20.46 7.62 -0.23
N ASP A 137 21.73 7.56 0.18
CA ASP A 137 22.10 6.78 1.37
C ASP A 137 21.38 7.30 2.61
N GLU A 138 21.20 8.62 2.73
CA GLU A 138 20.50 9.22 3.84
C GLU A 138 19.03 8.83 3.85
N GLU A 139 18.38 8.84 2.68
CA GLU A 139 16.99 8.42 2.55
C GLU A 139 16.83 6.94 2.90
N ARG A 140 17.76 6.11 2.47
CA ARG A 140 17.73 4.68 2.80
C ARG A 140 17.90 4.44 4.30
N ALA A 141 18.72 5.25 4.95
CA ALA A 141 18.92 5.15 6.39
C ALA A 141 17.65 5.54 7.15
N VAL A 142 16.97 6.59 6.72
CA VAL A 142 15.70 7.01 7.33
C VAL A 142 14.66 5.91 7.17
N PHE A 143 14.57 5.33 5.98
CA PHE A 143 13.65 4.23 5.71
C PHE A 143 13.94 3.05 6.65
N ALA A 144 15.19 2.62 6.72
CA ALA A 144 15.56 1.47 7.55
C ALA A 144 15.33 1.73 9.04
N ALA A 145 15.48 2.95 9.48
CA ALA A 145 15.28 3.32 10.89
C ALA A 145 13.81 3.32 11.30
N ASN A 146 12.88 3.25 10.35
CA ASN A 146 11.46 3.39 10.62
C ASN A 146 10.62 2.13 10.36
N PHE A 147 11.26 0.98 10.33
CA PHE A 147 10.54 -0.29 10.10
C PHE A 147 9.47 -0.55 11.16
N ALA A 148 9.75 -0.23 12.42
CA ALA A 148 8.76 -0.42 13.49
C ALA A 148 7.51 0.45 13.25
N SER A 149 7.71 1.68 12.82
CA SER A 149 6.61 2.59 12.52
C SER A 149 5.79 2.09 11.32
N MET A 150 6.46 1.63 10.26
CA MET A 150 5.80 1.05 9.09
C MET A 150 5.02 -0.20 9.48
N ASN A 151 5.61 -1.06 10.31
CA ASN A 151 4.94 -2.27 10.76
C ASN A 151 3.66 -1.94 11.52
N GLY A 152 3.71 -0.92 12.38
CA GLY A 152 2.52 -0.49 13.11
C GLY A 152 1.44 0.04 12.20
N GLY A 153 1.81 0.89 11.23
CA GLY A 153 0.87 1.44 10.27
C GLY A 153 0.24 0.37 9.40
N TRP A 154 1.06 -0.51 8.86
CA TRP A 154 0.56 -1.59 8.01
C TRP A 154 -0.27 -2.60 8.80
N SER A 155 0.12 -2.93 10.04
CA SER A 155 -0.67 -3.84 10.87
C SER A 155 -2.08 -3.30 11.09
N GLY A 156 -2.21 -2.01 11.38
CA GLY A 156 -3.52 -1.37 11.52
C GLY A 156 -4.31 -1.39 10.21
N THR A 157 -3.65 -1.11 9.10
CA THR A 157 -4.28 -1.13 7.79
C THR A 157 -4.78 -2.54 7.44
N LEU A 158 -3.94 -3.56 7.68
CA LEU A 158 -4.31 -4.94 7.39
C LEU A 158 -5.42 -5.44 8.31
N GLU A 159 -5.48 -4.94 9.54
CA GLU A 159 -6.57 -5.26 10.45
C GLU A 159 -7.89 -4.71 9.91
N LYS A 160 -7.88 -3.48 9.37
CA LYS A 160 -9.05 -2.92 8.72
C LYS A 160 -9.48 -3.75 7.51
N LEU A 161 -8.51 -4.23 6.72
CA LEU A 161 -8.81 -5.10 5.59
C LEU A 161 -9.43 -6.41 6.08
N GLN A 162 -8.90 -6.99 7.15
CA GLN A 162 -9.43 -8.21 7.72
C GLN A 162 -10.89 -8.04 8.13
N ASP A 163 -11.20 -6.93 8.83
CA ASP A 163 -12.56 -6.63 9.26
C ASP A 163 -13.47 -6.42 8.04
N TYR A 164 -12.98 -5.73 7.02
CA TYR A 164 -13.74 -5.49 5.81
C TYR A 164 -14.05 -6.80 5.08
N ILE A 165 -13.07 -7.67 4.94
CA ILE A 165 -13.27 -9.00 4.32
C ILE A 165 -14.32 -9.81 5.08
N ALA A 166 -14.29 -9.73 6.42
CA ALA A 166 -15.28 -10.42 7.23
C ALA A 166 -16.70 -9.95 6.92
N THR A 167 -16.88 -8.64 6.66
CA THR A 167 -18.20 -8.14 6.28
C THR A 167 -18.64 -8.67 4.90
N LEU A 168 -17.70 -8.83 3.98
CA LEU A 168 -18.00 -9.38 2.65
C LEU A 168 -18.39 -10.86 2.74
N ASN A 169 -17.68 -11.62 3.57
CA ASN A 169 -17.95 -13.03 3.76
C ASN A 169 -19.31 -13.26 4.43
N GLY A 170 -19.74 -12.34 5.29
CA GLY A 170 -21.03 -12.45 5.96
C GLY A 170 -22.22 -12.13 5.09
N ARG A 171 -22.00 -11.81 3.83
CA ARG A 171 -23.08 -11.45 2.88
C ARG A 171 -23.47 -12.58 1.96
N SER A 172 -23.10 -13.76 2.28
CA SER A 172 -23.39 -14.92 1.45
C SER A 172 -24.89 -15.17 1.32
#